data_ad715c3edc1d790d822d0d47bab0cdeb
#
_entry.id   ad715c3edc1d790d822d0d47bab0cdeb
#
_cell.length_a   1.000
_cell.length_b   1.000
_cell.length_c   1.000
_cell.angle_alpha   90.00
_cell.angle_beta   90.00
_cell.angle_gamma   90.00
#
_symmetry.space_group_name_H-M   'P 1'
#
loop_
_entity.id
_entity.type
_entity.pdbx_description
1 polymer ?
#
loop_
_entity_poly.entity_id
_entity_poly.type
_entity_poly.pdbx_seq_one_letter_code
_entity_poly.pdbx_strand_id
1 'polypeptide(L)'
;AIYGFVAFFVLCVCLVGGWKGFKSILSLAFTGVTILFILFPLMYRGYSPILMSVIICTIATIFSMAMIGGLSTKTVAATIGTVIGVVASAVAAMVFGHFAGIGGYNVSDVENLIYVQQITSIKVGELLFAGIIISALGAVTDVGVSVASTVQEIHNTDPHLGKRKLFMSGIHVGRDMMGTMVDTLILAYVGTALSTLVTNYAYDLSYNQLINSNNIGIEIMQSLAGSLGIVLAVPITAFVAVELIYRKPKTEKAVADHSAQEEKEQPEGIPVSEH
;
A
#
# COMPACT_ATOMS: atom_id res chain seq x y z
N ALA A 1 -30.20 1.66 2.75
CA ALA A 1 -29.42 2.30 1.69
C ALA A 1 -27.93 1.88 1.76
N ILE A 2 -27.22 2.02 2.91
CA ILE A 2 -25.79 1.74 3.03
C ILE A 2 -25.43 0.29 2.68
N TYR A 3 -26.11 -0.71 3.28
CA TYR A 3 -25.87 -2.12 2.98
C TYR A 3 -26.13 -2.47 1.51
N GLY A 4 -27.13 -1.84 0.89
CA GLY A 4 -27.41 -2.03 -0.54
C GLY A 4 -26.28 -1.49 -1.42
N PHE A 5 -25.71 -0.35 -1.08
CA PHE A 5 -24.57 0.23 -1.79
C PHE A 5 -23.31 -0.62 -1.63
N VAL A 6 -23.02 -1.11 -0.42
CA VAL A 6 -21.90 -2.02 -0.17
C VAL A 6 -22.06 -3.32 -0.96
N ALA A 7 -23.27 -3.93 -0.94
CA ALA A 7 -23.56 -5.14 -1.70
C ALA A 7 -23.38 -4.92 -3.22
N PHE A 8 -23.86 -3.79 -3.74
CA PHE A 8 -23.69 -3.42 -5.14
C PHE A 8 -22.20 -3.26 -5.50
N PHE A 9 -21.43 -2.56 -4.66
CA PHE A 9 -19.98 -2.42 -4.86
C PHE A 9 -19.28 -3.78 -4.90
N VAL A 10 -19.55 -4.65 -3.92
CA VAL A 10 -19.01 -6.02 -3.87
C VAL A 10 -19.36 -6.81 -5.13
N LEU A 11 -20.63 -6.72 -5.56
CA LEU A 11 -21.09 -7.36 -6.80
C LEU A 11 -20.32 -6.88 -8.03
N CYS A 12 -20.16 -5.57 -8.19
CA CYS A 12 -19.40 -5.00 -9.31
C CYS A 12 -17.95 -5.47 -9.32
N VAL A 13 -17.27 -5.45 -8.17
CA VAL A 13 -15.87 -5.91 -8.07
C VAL A 13 -15.75 -7.39 -8.38
N CYS A 14 -16.71 -8.22 -7.95
CA CYS A 14 -16.71 -9.66 -8.25
C CYS A 14 -17.02 -9.93 -9.72
N LEU A 15 -17.95 -9.20 -10.33
CA LEU A 15 -18.30 -9.38 -11.75
C LEU A 15 -17.15 -8.99 -12.68
N VAL A 16 -16.50 -7.86 -12.44
CA VAL A 16 -15.39 -7.37 -13.27
C VAL A 16 -14.08 -8.06 -12.94
N GLY A 17 -13.78 -8.22 -11.66
CA GLY A 17 -12.51 -8.80 -11.18
C GLY A 17 -12.50 -10.32 -11.10
N GLY A 18 -13.66 -11.00 -11.26
CA GLY A 18 -13.79 -12.44 -11.13
C GLY A 18 -13.21 -12.96 -9.81
N TRP A 19 -12.48 -14.08 -9.88
CA TRP A 19 -11.85 -14.70 -8.71
C TRP A 19 -10.81 -13.81 -8.02
N LYS A 20 -10.12 -12.96 -8.77
CA LYS A 20 -9.16 -11.98 -8.20
C LYS A 20 -9.89 -10.86 -7.45
N GLY A 21 -11.02 -10.39 -7.98
CA GLY A 21 -11.87 -9.40 -7.33
C GLY A 21 -12.42 -9.91 -5.98
N PHE A 22 -12.89 -11.16 -5.93
CA PHE A 22 -13.34 -11.79 -4.69
C PHE A 22 -12.22 -11.87 -3.64
N LYS A 23 -11.01 -12.28 -4.03
CA LYS A 23 -9.84 -12.30 -3.13
C LYS A 23 -9.46 -10.91 -2.62
N SER A 24 -9.58 -9.87 -3.47
CA SER A 24 -9.32 -8.48 -3.08
C SER A 24 -10.30 -7.99 -2.02
N ILE A 25 -11.60 -8.29 -2.17
CA ILE A 25 -12.61 -7.95 -1.17
C ILE A 25 -12.35 -8.66 0.15
N LEU A 26 -12.00 -9.96 0.09
CA LEU A 26 -11.69 -10.73 1.30
C LEU A 26 -10.46 -10.17 2.03
N SER A 27 -9.44 -9.74 1.27
CA SER A 27 -8.26 -9.07 1.80
C SER A 27 -8.60 -7.74 2.46
N LEU A 28 -9.44 -6.92 1.82
CA LEU A 28 -9.91 -5.65 2.38
C LEU A 28 -10.71 -5.88 3.67
N ALA A 29 -11.61 -6.85 3.67
CA ALA A 29 -12.37 -7.24 4.86
C ALA A 29 -11.46 -7.71 6.00
N PHE A 30 -10.45 -8.53 5.71
CA PHE A 30 -9.46 -8.96 6.69
C PHE A 30 -8.71 -7.77 7.30
N THR A 31 -8.26 -6.82 6.47
CA THR A 31 -7.58 -5.60 6.94
C THR A 31 -8.50 -4.78 7.86
N GLY A 32 -9.77 -4.56 7.46
CA GLY A 32 -10.75 -3.86 8.28
C GLY A 32 -11.01 -4.55 9.62
N VAL A 33 -11.21 -5.86 9.61
CA VAL A 33 -11.41 -6.66 10.83
C VAL A 33 -10.18 -6.58 11.74
N THR A 34 -8.98 -6.67 11.17
CA THR A 34 -7.73 -6.60 11.95
C THR A 34 -7.56 -5.23 12.60
N ILE A 35 -7.91 -4.14 11.90
CA ILE A 35 -7.89 -2.78 12.47
C ILE A 35 -8.92 -2.68 13.62
N LEU A 36 -10.17 -3.08 13.40
CA LEU A 36 -11.23 -2.89 14.38
C LEU A 36 -11.08 -3.78 15.61
N PHE A 37 -10.72 -5.05 15.42
CA PHE A 37 -10.73 -6.06 16.49
C PHE A 37 -9.36 -6.35 17.10
N ILE A 38 -8.26 -5.93 16.47
CA ILE A 38 -6.92 -6.12 17.01
C ILE A 38 -6.27 -4.78 17.33
N LEU A 39 -6.19 -3.85 16.36
CA LEU A 39 -5.49 -2.60 16.55
C LEU A 39 -6.16 -1.73 17.63
N PHE A 40 -7.47 -1.51 17.55
CA PHE A 40 -8.18 -0.68 18.52
C PHE A 40 -8.08 -1.22 19.96
N PRO A 41 -8.36 -2.50 20.26
CA PRO A 41 -8.18 -3.03 21.61
C PRO A 41 -6.75 -2.92 22.14
N LEU A 42 -5.73 -3.05 21.27
CA LEU A 42 -4.33 -2.87 21.69
C LEU A 42 -4.04 -1.41 22.04
N MET A 43 -4.54 -0.45 21.25
CA MET A 43 -4.43 0.96 21.55
C MET A 43 -5.12 1.33 22.88
N TYR A 44 -6.30 0.79 23.14
CA TYR A 44 -7.03 0.98 24.41
C TYR A 44 -6.27 0.44 25.64
N ARG A 45 -5.43 -0.59 25.45
CA ARG A 45 -4.56 -1.15 26.49
C ARG A 45 -3.28 -0.35 26.72
N GLY A 46 -3.07 0.76 25.99
CA GLY A 46 -1.91 1.66 26.17
C GLY A 46 -0.68 1.32 25.34
N TYR A 47 -0.78 0.35 24.40
CA TYR A 47 0.29 0.14 23.42
C TYR A 47 0.42 1.36 22.50
N SER A 48 1.64 1.60 21.99
CA SER A 48 1.89 2.71 21.07
C SER A 48 1.07 2.54 19.78
N PRO A 49 0.18 3.49 19.45
CA PRO A 49 -0.58 3.49 18.20
C PRO A 49 0.29 3.38 16.95
N ILE A 50 1.41 4.10 16.91
CA ILE A 50 2.34 4.10 15.78
C ILE A 50 2.92 2.69 15.57
N LEU A 51 3.49 2.09 16.63
CA LEU A 51 4.13 0.78 16.54
C LEU A 51 3.12 -0.31 16.18
N MET A 52 1.95 -0.29 16.82
CA MET A 52 0.90 -1.27 16.53
C MET A 52 0.36 -1.10 15.10
N SER A 53 0.21 0.12 14.61
CA SER A 53 -0.21 0.34 13.21
C SER A 53 0.80 -0.20 12.21
N VAL A 54 2.10 0.00 12.42
CA VAL A 54 3.14 -0.58 11.54
C VAL A 54 3.08 -2.11 11.54
N ILE A 55 2.94 -2.74 12.72
CA ILE A 55 2.83 -4.20 12.83
C ILE A 55 1.58 -4.72 12.11
N ILE A 56 0.43 -4.10 12.38
CA ILE A 56 -0.85 -4.51 11.78
C ILE A 56 -0.84 -4.29 10.27
N CYS A 57 -0.32 -3.16 9.79
CA CYS A 57 -0.14 -2.90 8.36
C CYS A 57 0.78 -3.93 7.70
N THR A 58 1.84 -4.34 8.40
CA THR A 58 2.74 -5.41 7.91
C THR A 58 2.00 -6.75 7.78
N ILE A 59 1.25 -7.15 8.79
CA ILE A 59 0.44 -8.38 8.77
C ILE A 59 -0.62 -8.32 7.67
N ALA A 60 -1.34 -7.19 7.57
CA ALA A 60 -2.34 -6.98 6.53
C ALA A 60 -1.74 -7.06 5.12
N THR A 61 -0.54 -6.46 4.91
CA THR A 61 0.19 -6.54 3.63
C THR A 61 0.56 -7.98 3.30
N ILE A 62 1.16 -8.71 4.24
CA ILE A 62 1.55 -10.11 4.01
C ILE A 62 0.33 -10.95 3.63
N PHE A 63 -0.76 -10.83 4.37
CA PHE A 63 -1.99 -11.56 4.10
C PHE A 63 -2.59 -11.19 2.73
N SER A 64 -2.71 -9.88 2.44
CA SER A 64 -3.24 -9.36 1.19
C SER A 64 -2.45 -9.87 -0.01
N MET A 65 -1.13 -9.77 0.07
CA MET A 65 -0.21 -10.22 -0.96
C MET A 65 -0.28 -11.74 -1.19
N ALA A 66 -0.32 -12.51 -0.10
CA ALA A 66 -0.44 -13.96 -0.19
C ALA A 66 -1.77 -14.40 -0.83
N MET A 67 -2.86 -13.71 -0.49
CA MET A 67 -4.21 -13.99 -1.02
C MET A 67 -4.32 -13.66 -2.52
N ILE A 68 -3.82 -12.51 -2.94
CA ILE A 68 -3.98 -12.00 -4.32
C ILE A 68 -2.93 -12.61 -5.25
N GLY A 69 -1.66 -12.56 -4.84
CA GLY A 69 -0.51 -12.93 -5.68
C GLY A 69 0.07 -14.33 -5.44
N GLY A 70 -0.41 -15.04 -4.41
CA GLY A 70 0.21 -16.28 -3.96
C GLY A 70 1.61 -16.07 -3.38
N LEU A 71 2.28 -17.15 -2.97
CA LEU A 71 3.66 -17.11 -2.46
C LEU A 71 4.65 -17.13 -3.64
N SER A 72 5.00 -15.98 -4.14
CA SER A 72 5.90 -15.81 -5.29
C SER A 72 7.00 -14.77 -5.00
N THR A 73 8.05 -14.77 -5.81
CA THR A 73 9.16 -13.81 -5.71
C THR A 73 8.67 -12.35 -5.75
N LYS A 74 7.71 -12.07 -6.65
CA LYS A 74 7.09 -10.75 -6.75
C LYS A 74 6.33 -10.35 -5.48
N THR A 75 5.62 -11.31 -4.86
CA THR A 75 4.86 -11.09 -3.62
C THR A 75 5.80 -10.71 -2.47
N VAL A 76 6.92 -11.42 -2.32
CA VAL A 76 7.92 -11.11 -1.29
C VAL A 76 8.55 -9.74 -1.53
N ALA A 77 8.92 -9.42 -2.78
CA ALA A 77 9.49 -8.13 -3.12
C ALA A 77 8.50 -6.97 -2.87
N ALA A 78 7.25 -7.13 -3.30
CA ALA A 78 6.19 -6.15 -3.05
C ALA A 78 5.96 -5.95 -1.54
N THR A 79 5.90 -7.02 -0.77
CA THR A 79 5.72 -6.95 0.69
C THR A 79 6.85 -6.17 1.36
N ILE A 80 8.11 -6.49 1.05
CA ILE A 80 9.27 -5.79 1.63
C ILE A 80 9.24 -4.30 1.24
N GLY A 81 9.01 -4.00 -0.03
CA GLY A 81 8.92 -2.62 -0.51
C GLY A 81 7.79 -1.83 0.16
N THR A 82 6.62 -2.44 0.30
CA THR A 82 5.46 -1.83 0.98
C THR A 82 5.75 -1.57 2.46
N VAL A 83 6.29 -2.55 3.19
CA VAL A 83 6.60 -2.40 4.62
C VAL A 83 7.59 -1.26 4.85
N ILE A 84 8.67 -1.22 4.06
CA ILE A 84 9.66 -0.15 4.18
C ILE A 84 9.06 1.21 3.77
N GLY A 85 8.23 1.26 2.72
CA GLY A 85 7.52 2.48 2.31
C GLY A 85 6.58 3.01 3.40
N VAL A 86 5.83 2.13 4.05
CA VAL A 86 4.94 2.49 5.18
C VAL A 86 5.73 2.96 6.39
N VAL A 87 6.85 2.31 6.72
CA VAL A 87 7.75 2.78 7.79
C VAL A 87 8.34 4.15 7.44
N ALA A 88 8.71 4.38 6.19
CA ALA A 88 9.20 5.68 5.73
C ALA A 88 8.13 6.77 5.86
N SER A 89 6.87 6.48 5.51
CA SER A 89 5.74 7.39 5.75
C SER A 89 5.58 7.72 7.23
N ALA A 90 5.67 6.72 8.11
CA ALA A 90 5.59 6.91 9.56
C ALA A 90 6.70 7.84 10.09
N VAL A 91 7.94 7.57 9.67
CA VAL A 91 9.11 8.40 10.06
C VAL A 91 8.95 9.83 9.55
N ALA A 92 8.55 9.99 8.28
CA ALA A 92 8.31 11.31 7.70
C ALA A 92 7.23 12.08 8.48
N ALA A 93 6.09 11.44 8.75
CA ALA A 93 5.01 12.05 9.53
C ALA A 93 5.47 12.47 10.94
N MET A 94 6.21 11.62 11.64
CA MET A 94 6.74 11.96 12.98
C MET A 94 7.74 13.12 12.93
N VAL A 95 8.65 13.12 11.96
CA VAL A 95 9.64 14.18 11.81
C VAL A 95 8.97 15.52 11.49
N PHE A 96 8.11 15.56 10.48
CA PHE A 96 7.40 16.78 10.12
C PHE A 96 6.42 17.23 11.21
N GLY A 97 5.69 16.29 11.84
CA GLY A 97 4.80 16.61 12.96
C GLY A 97 5.55 17.24 14.13
N HIS A 98 6.74 16.73 14.45
CA HIS A 98 7.58 17.31 15.50
C HIS A 98 8.02 18.75 15.17
N PHE A 99 8.51 18.99 13.94
CA PHE A 99 8.92 20.33 13.51
C PHE A 99 7.77 21.33 13.37
N ALA A 100 6.60 20.85 12.93
CA ALA A 100 5.40 21.68 12.79
C ALA A 100 4.61 21.85 14.09
N GLY A 101 4.99 21.14 15.17
CA GLY A 101 4.21 21.13 16.42
C GLY A 101 2.83 20.47 16.27
N ILE A 102 2.67 19.60 15.28
CA ILE A 102 1.41 18.91 14.95
C ILE A 102 1.45 17.48 15.51
N GLY A 103 0.40 17.10 16.24
CA GLY A 103 0.24 15.77 16.81
C GLY A 103 -1.24 15.40 16.96
N GLY A 104 -1.52 14.28 17.61
CA GLY A 104 -2.89 13.81 17.83
C GLY A 104 -3.75 14.73 18.69
N TYR A 105 -3.17 15.74 19.33
CA TYR A 105 -3.90 16.76 20.09
C TYR A 105 -4.36 17.96 19.22
N ASN A 106 -4.01 17.99 17.95
CA ASN A 106 -4.37 19.06 17.01
C ASN A 106 -5.58 18.71 16.14
N VAL A 107 -6.16 17.53 16.30
CA VAL A 107 -7.31 17.07 15.52
C VAL A 107 -8.62 17.72 16.00
N SER A 108 -9.60 17.83 15.12
CA SER A 108 -10.87 18.53 15.38
C SER A 108 -11.66 17.95 16.56
N ASP A 109 -11.61 16.62 16.78
CA ASP A 109 -12.35 15.92 17.82
C ASP A 109 -11.51 15.66 19.09
N VAL A 110 -10.51 16.47 19.33
CA VAL A 110 -9.56 16.27 20.44
C VAL A 110 -10.22 16.20 21.81
N GLU A 111 -11.29 16.95 22.05
CA GLU A 111 -12.01 16.94 23.34
C GLU A 111 -12.58 15.55 23.66
N ASN A 112 -13.19 14.89 22.68
CA ASN A 112 -13.69 13.53 22.81
C ASN A 112 -12.55 12.53 23.04
N LEU A 113 -11.42 12.71 22.36
CA LEU A 113 -10.24 11.87 22.53
C LEU A 113 -9.58 12.04 23.90
N ILE A 114 -9.53 13.24 24.43
CA ILE A 114 -9.03 13.52 25.80
C ILE A 114 -9.95 12.86 26.83
N TYR A 115 -11.27 12.93 26.65
CA TYR A 115 -12.20 12.23 27.54
C TYR A 115 -11.97 10.71 27.51
N VAL A 116 -11.81 10.12 26.32
CA VAL A 116 -11.47 8.70 26.18
C VAL A 116 -10.13 8.38 26.84
N GLN A 117 -9.14 9.25 26.73
CA GLN A 117 -7.84 9.09 27.41
C GLN A 117 -7.95 9.05 28.93
N GLN A 118 -8.91 9.79 29.53
CA GLN A 118 -9.11 9.77 30.98
C GLN A 118 -9.65 8.44 31.50
N ILE A 119 -10.41 7.72 30.69
CA ILE A 119 -11.03 6.43 31.04
C ILE A 119 -10.28 5.21 30.47
N THR A 120 -9.26 5.43 29.63
CA THR A 120 -8.43 4.40 29.00
C THR A 120 -6.96 4.78 29.05
N SER A 121 -6.09 3.86 28.67
CA SER A 121 -4.64 4.14 28.59
C SER A 121 -4.20 4.57 27.18
N ILE A 122 -5.10 5.04 26.33
CA ILE A 122 -4.80 5.37 24.93
C ILE A 122 -3.84 6.57 24.82
N LYS A 123 -2.88 6.48 23.91
CA LYS A 123 -1.91 7.57 23.66
C LYS A 123 -2.41 8.45 22.51
N VAL A 124 -3.26 9.43 22.84
CA VAL A 124 -3.92 10.33 21.89
C VAL A 124 -2.92 11.04 20.97
N GLY A 125 -1.77 11.50 21.52
CA GLY A 125 -0.74 12.18 20.74
C GLY A 125 -0.20 11.39 19.54
N GLU A 126 -0.27 10.05 19.57
CA GLU A 126 0.23 9.17 18.51
C GLU A 126 -0.86 8.76 17.51
N LEU A 127 -2.15 9.02 17.77
CA LEU A 127 -3.27 8.54 16.93
C LEU A 127 -3.24 9.11 15.52
N LEU A 128 -2.88 10.38 15.37
CA LEU A 128 -2.76 11.04 14.08
C LEU A 128 -1.75 10.31 13.18
N PHE A 129 -0.60 9.98 13.72
CA PHE A 129 0.45 9.27 12.97
C PHE A 129 0.04 7.85 12.62
N ALA A 130 -0.68 7.16 13.51
CA ALA A 130 -1.27 5.85 13.22
C ALA A 130 -2.26 5.92 12.04
N GLY A 131 -3.10 6.97 12.00
CA GLY A 131 -4.00 7.24 10.88
C GLY A 131 -3.26 7.44 9.56
N ILE A 132 -2.15 8.20 9.56
CA ILE A 132 -1.30 8.42 8.38
C ILE A 132 -0.71 7.10 7.88
N ILE A 133 -0.23 6.24 8.77
CA ILE A 133 0.33 4.94 8.43
C ILE A 133 -0.71 4.06 7.73
N ILE A 134 -1.92 4.00 8.28
CA ILE A 134 -3.01 3.18 7.74
C ILE A 134 -3.47 3.71 6.37
N SER A 135 -3.60 5.02 6.23
CA SER A 135 -4.05 5.64 4.97
C SER A 135 -3.03 5.52 3.84
N ALA A 136 -1.73 5.60 4.16
CA ALA A 136 -0.66 5.41 3.19
C ALA A 136 -0.55 3.96 2.69
N LEU A 137 -0.97 2.97 3.50
CA LEU A 137 -0.79 1.55 3.22
C LEU A 137 -1.33 1.15 1.84
N GLY A 138 -2.54 1.57 1.48
CA GLY A 138 -3.18 1.20 0.22
C GLY A 138 -2.35 1.61 -0.99
N ALA A 139 -2.02 2.90 -1.07
CA ALA A 139 -1.28 3.48 -2.20
C ALA A 139 0.16 2.92 -2.31
N VAL A 140 0.86 2.75 -1.18
CA VAL A 140 2.20 2.16 -1.13
C VAL A 140 2.17 0.69 -1.59
N THR A 141 1.13 -0.05 -1.18
CA THR A 141 0.91 -1.45 -1.56
C THR A 141 0.71 -1.59 -3.08
N ASP A 142 -0.14 -0.76 -3.67
CA ASP A 142 -0.46 -0.81 -5.10
C ASP A 142 0.79 -0.54 -5.96
N VAL A 143 1.59 0.44 -5.58
CA VAL A 143 2.86 0.74 -6.25
C VAL A 143 3.86 -0.42 -6.08
N GLY A 144 3.99 -0.96 -4.87
CA GLY A 144 4.87 -2.09 -4.60
C GLY A 144 4.53 -3.33 -5.45
N VAL A 145 3.23 -3.69 -5.52
CA VAL A 145 2.76 -4.81 -6.35
C VAL A 145 3.05 -4.59 -7.83
N SER A 146 2.75 -3.40 -8.30
CA SER A 146 2.87 -3.09 -9.73
C SER A 146 4.32 -3.07 -10.18
N VAL A 147 5.22 -2.46 -9.41
CA VAL A 147 6.67 -2.48 -9.69
C VAL A 147 7.21 -3.91 -9.65
N ALA A 148 6.90 -4.69 -8.62
CA ALA A 148 7.36 -6.07 -8.51
C ALA A 148 6.83 -6.96 -9.63
N SER A 149 5.56 -6.78 -10.02
CA SER A 149 4.94 -7.53 -11.12
C SER A 149 5.57 -7.18 -12.45
N THR A 150 5.83 -5.90 -12.71
CA THR A 150 6.48 -5.45 -13.95
C THR A 150 7.91 -5.96 -14.06
N VAL A 151 8.70 -5.88 -12.98
CA VAL A 151 10.07 -6.42 -12.95
C VAL A 151 10.07 -7.93 -13.24
N GLN A 152 9.13 -8.67 -12.66
CA GLN A 152 8.99 -10.10 -12.91
C GLN A 152 8.61 -10.38 -14.36
N GLU A 153 7.67 -9.63 -14.93
CA GLU A 153 7.20 -9.82 -16.32
C GLU A 153 8.30 -9.51 -17.33
N ILE A 154 9.04 -8.43 -17.16
CA ILE A 154 10.19 -8.08 -18.01
C ILE A 154 11.24 -9.19 -17.96
N HIS A 155 11.52 -9.75 -16.79
CA HIS A 155 12.46 -10.86 -16.67
C HIS A 155 11.96 -12.13 -17.35
N ASN A 156 10.65 -12.42 -17.27
CA ASN A 156 10.05 -13.59 -17.95
C ASN A 156 10.13 -13.44 -19.47
N THR A 157 9.96 -12.23 -19.99
CA THR A 157 10.03 -11.92 -21.43
C THR A 157 11.47 -11.94 -21.96
N ASP A 158 12.43 -11.40 -21.20
CA ASP A 158 13.85 -11.43 -21.54
C ASP A 158 14.70 -11.88 -20.33
N PRO A 159 14.92 -13.20 -20.18
CA PRO A 159 15.70 -13.77 -19.08
C PRO A 159 17.21 -13.42 -19.12
N HIS A 160 17.70 -12.92 -20.25
CA HIS A 160 19.11 -12.54 -20.43
C HIS A 160 19.39 -11.06 -20.10
N LEU A 161 18.36 -10.29 -19.77
CA LEU A 161 18.49 -8.88 -19.41
C LEU A 161 19.32 -8.74 -18.13
N GLY A 162 20.41 -7.98 -18.19
CA GLY A 162 21.29 -7.79 -17.04
C GLY A 162 20.61 -7.08 -15.86
N LYS A 163 21.04 -7.39 -14.60
CA LYS A 163 20.47 -6.85 -13.34
C LYS A 163 20.23 -5.33 -13.38
N ARG A 164 21.21 -4.56 -13.86
CA ARG A 164 21.11 -3.08 -13.93
C ARG A 164 20.02 -2.61 -14.88
N LYS A 165 19.88 -3.25 -16.04
CA LYS A 165 18.84 -2.89 -17.01
C LYS A 165 17.46 -3.24 -16.45
N LEU A 166 17.30 -4.41 -15.84
CA LEU A 166 16.06 -4.84 -15.22
C LEU A 166 15.64 -3.89 -14.08
N PHE A 167 16.59 -3.50 -13.22
CA PHE A 167 16.35 -2.52 -12.16
C PHE A 167 15.89 -1.17 -12.73
N MET A 168 16.59 -0.65 -13.75
CA MET A 168 16.21 0.63 -14.38
C MET A 168 14.83 0.57 -15.04
N SER A 169 14.47 -0.56 -15.65
CA SER A 169 13.12 -0.75 -16.19
C SER A 169 12.05 -0.72 -15.09
N GLY A 170 12.31 -1.35 -13.95
CA GLY A 170 11.43 -1.25 -12.77
C GLY A 170 11.28 0.18 -12.25
N ILE A 171 12.40 0.95 -12.24
CA ILE A 171 12.36 2.37 -11.85
C ILE A 171 11.57 3.22 -12.84
N HIS A 172 11.70 2.98 -14.16
CA HIS A 172 10.95 3.75 -15.16
C HIS A 172 9.44 3.57 -14.97
N VAL A 173 8.97 2.32 -14.91
CA VAL A 173 7.54 2.05 -14.68
C VAL A 173 7.08 2.57 -13.31
N GLY A 174 7.93 2.40 -12.28
CA GLY A 174 7.62 2.90 -10.95
C GLY A 174 7.49 4.43 -10.90
N ARG A 175 8.23 5.18 -11.71
CA ARG A 175 8.10 6.65 -11.80
C ARG A 175 6.75 7.07 -12.37
N ASP A 176 6.30 6.41 -13.42
CA ASP A 176 5.01 6.73 -14.04
C ASP A 176 3.87 6.46 -13.04
N MET A 177 3.95 5.34 -12.33
CA MET A 177 2.94 4.97 -11.35
C MET A 177 2.96 5.84 -10.09
N MET A 178 4.16 6.18 -9.58
CA MET A 178 4.23 7.01 -8.37
C MET A 178 3.63 8.40 -8.61
N GLY A 179 3.79 8.98 -9.81
CA GLY A 179 3.20 10.27 -10.14
C GLY A 179 1.69 10.26 -9.98
N THR A 180 1.01 9.31 -10.63
CA THR A 180 -0.44 9.18 -10.56
C THR A 180 -0.94 8.83 -9.15
N MET A 181 -0.21 8.01 -8.40
CA MET A 181 -0.60 7.64 -7.04
C MET A 181 -0.41 8.79 -6.04
N VAL A 182 0.66 9.56 -6.18
CA VAL A 182 0.87 10.79 -5.38
C VAL A 182 -0.23 11.80 -5.64
N ASP A 183 -0.57 12.06 -6.91
CA ASP A 183 -1.67 12.96 -7.26
C ASP A 183 -3.00 12.49 -6.67
N THR A 184 -3.31 11.19 -6.80
CA THR A 184 -4.52 10.58 -6.23
C THR A 184 -4.58 10.77 -4.71
N LEU A 185 -3.47 10.54 -4.01
CA LEU A 185 -3.40 10.67 -2.56
C LEU A 185 -3.59 12.14 -2.13
N ILE A 186 -2.92 13.08 -2.78
CA ILE A 186 -3.08 14.51 -2.50
C ILE A 186 -4.51 14.96 -2.74
N LEU A 187 -5.10 14.58 -3.88
CA LEU A 187 -6.49 14.94 -4.22
C LEU A 187 -7.50 14.31 -3.25
N ALA A 188 -7.25 13.09 -2.77
CA ALA A 188 -8.09 12.47 -1.75
C ALA A 188 -8.12 13.30 -0.46
N TYR A 189 -6.97 13.78 0.02
CA TYR A 189 -6.91 14.62 1.21
C TYR A 189 -7.49 16.04 0.96
N VAL A 190 -7.25 16.62 -0.19
CA VAL A 190 -7.92 17.89 -0.57
C VAL A 190 -9.44 17.71 -0.58
N GLY A 191 -9.92 16.56 -1.07
CA GLY A 191 -11.34 16.23 -1.08
C GLY A 191 -11.94 16.11 0.33
N THR A 192 -11.23 15.48 1.27
CA THR A 192 -11.67 15.41 2.68
C THR A 192 -11.64 16.76 3.37
N ALA A 193 -10.66 17.61 3.04
CA ALA A 193 -10.52 18.96 3.59
C ALA A 193 -11.44 20.00 2.93
N LEU A 194 -12.23 19.65 1.89
CA LEU A 194 -12.97 20.60 1.09
C LEU A 194 -13.89 21.52 1.91
N SER A 195 -14.61 20.95 2.87
CA SER A 195 -15.50 21.74 3.76
C SER A 195 -14.74 22.78 4.57
N THR A 196 -13.57 22.41 5.09
CA THR A 196 -12.68 23.32 5.85
C THR A 196 -12.13 24.39 4.94
N LEU A 197 -11.73 24.06 3.72
CA LEU A 197 -11.21 25.02 2.74
C LEU A 197 -12.29 26.04 2.33
N VAL A 198 -13.53 25.58 2.07
CA VAL A 198 -14.66 26.47 1.73
C VAL A 198 -14.99 27.40 2.91
N THR A 199 -14.99 26.89 4.13
CA THR A 199 -15.23 27.69 5.33
C THR A 199 -14.16 28.76 5.51
N ASN A 200 -12.90 28.38 5.37
CA ASN A 200 -11.78 29.32 5.48
C ASN A 200 -11.80 30.40 4.38
N TYR A 201 -12.21 30.02 3.15
CA TYR A 201 -12.41 30.97 2.06
C TYR A 201 -13.53 31.96 2.36
N ALA A 202 -14.66 31.46 2.91
CA ALA A 202 -15.81 32.32 3.27
C ALA A 202 -15.49 33.32 4.39
N TYR A 203 -14.55 32.99 5.28
CA TYR A 203 -14.07 33.90 6.34
C TYR A 203 -12.94 34.83 5.90
N ASP A 204 -12.57 34.82 4.61
CA ASP A 204 -11.50 35.64 4.02
C ASP A 204 -10.17 35.56 4.82
N LEU A 205 -9.82 34.34 5.22
CA LEU A 205 -8.57 34.11 5.98
C LEU A 205 -7.36 34.44 5.10
N SER A 206 -6.41 35.17 5.67
CA SER A 206 -5.15 35.42 5.00
C SER A 206 -4.39 34.11 4.76
N TYR A 207 -3.56 34.09 3.70
CA TYR A 207 -2.72 32.92 3.35
C TYR A 207 -1.91 32.39 4.54
N ASN A 208 -1.35 33.29 5.34
CA ASN A 208 -0.57 32.90 6.52
C ASN A 208 -1.43 32.22 7.60
N GLN A 209 -2.67 32.69 7.80
CA GLN A 209 -3.60 32.04 8.73
C GLN A 209 -4.05 30.67 8.22
N LEU A 210 -4.29 30.55 6.92
CA LEU A 210 -4.69 29.30 6.28
C LEU A 210 -3.61 28.22 6.44
N ILE A 211 -2.38 28.52 6.04
CA ILE A 211 -1.25 27.56 6.10
C ILE A 211 -0.89 27.17 7.54
N ASN A 212 -1.03 28.09 8.49
CA ASN A 212 -0.75 27.81 9.90
C ASN A 212 -1.96 27.25 10.67
N SER A 213 -3.07 26.95 9.98
CA SER A 213 -4.18 26.29 10.65
C SER A 213 -3.86 24.80 10.86
N ASN A 214 -4.16 24.28 12.05
CA ASN A 214 -3.91 22.88 12.39
C ASN A 214 -4.55 21.91 11.41
N ASN A 215 -5.79 22.17 11.01
CA ASN A 215 -6.54 21.29 10.10
C ASN A 215 -5.86 21.17 8.73
N ILE A 216 -5.47 22.30 8.14
CA ILE A 216 -4.77 22.31 6.85
C ILE A 216 -3.36 21.72 6.98
N GLY A 217 -2.66 22.05 8.07
CA GLY A 217 -1.33 21.49 8.36
C GLY A 217 -1.35 19.96 8.48
N ILE A 218 -2.38 19.38 9.12
CA ILE A 218 -2.58 17.93 9.21
C ILE A 218 -2.77 17.32 7.82
N GLU A 219 -3.64 17.88 6.98
CA GLU A 219 -3.91 17.34 5.64
C GLU A 219 -2.67 17.42 4.73
N ILE A 220 -1.93 18.51 4.78
CA ILE A 220 -0.65 18.64 4.07
C ILE A 220 0.35 17.60 4.57
N MET A 221 0.47 17.42 5.87
CA MET A 221 1.39 16.44 6.45
C MET A 221 1.01 15.01 6.06
N GLN A 222 -0.27 14.66 6.10
CA GLN A 222 -0.78 13.34 5.70
C GLN A 222 -0.48 13.03 4.24
N SER A 223 -0.79 13.98 3.34
CA SER A 223 -0.57 13.81 1.91
C SER A 223 0.91 13.69 1.57
N LEU A 224 1.76 14.53 2.14
CA LEU A 224 3.21 14.51 1.86
C LEU A 224 3.92 13.32 2.49
N ALA A 225 3.59 12.96 3.72
CA ALA A 225 4.19 11.79 4.38
C ALA A 225 3.80 10.48 3.66
N GLY A 226 2.54 10.32 3.27
CA GLY A 226 2.08 9.19 2.47
C GLY A 226 2.77 9.13 1.10
N SER A 227 2.90 10.27 0.43
CA SER A 227 3.60 10.39 -0.85
C SER A 227 5.08 10.01 -0.77
N LEU A 228 5.78 10.39 0.30
CA LEU A 228 7.17 9.96 0.53
C LEU A 228 7.29 8.44 0.65
N GLY A 229 6.32 7.79 1.30
CA GLY A 229 6.27 6.33 1.34
C GLY A 229 6.14 5.69 -0.04
N ILE A 230 5.29 6.25 -0.90
CA ILE A 230 5.13 5.80 -2.29
C ILE A 230 6.45 5.96 -3.05
N VAL A 231 7.07 7.14 -2.98
CA VAL A 231 8.32 7.46 -3.69
C VAL A 231 9.44 6.51 -3.29
N LEU A 232 9.57 6.21 -1.99
CA LEU A 232 10.63 5.32 -1.49
C LEU A 232 10.32 3.83 -1.74
N ALA A 233 9.05 3.44 -1.80
CA ALA A 233 8.68 2.06 -2.12
C ALA A 233 9.15 1.63 -3.51
N VAL A 234 9.15 2.53 -4.50
CA VAL A 234 9.55 2.22 -5.89
C VAL A 234 10.97 1.65 -5.99
N PRO A 235 12.03 2.37 -5.58
CA PRO A 235 13.39 1.87 -5.72
C PRO A 235 13.65 0.64 -4.85
N ILE A 236 13.04 0.57 -3.68
CA ILE A 236 13.22 -0.54 -2.75
C ILE A 236 12.59 -1.81 -3.34
N THR A 237 11.34 -1.73 -3.82
CA THR A 237 10.66 -2.87 -4.45
C THR A 237 11.40 -3.34 -5.69
N ALA A 238 11.82 -2.41 -6.58
CA ALA A 238 12.56 -2.75 -7.78
C ALA A 238 13.89 -3.46 -7.44
N PHE A 239 14.63 -2.95 -6.46
CA PHE A 239 15.90 -3.55 -6.01
C PHE A 239 15.69 -4.96 -5.44
N VAL A 240 14.73 -5.11 -4.52
CA VAL A 240 14.45 -6.41 -3.89
C VAL A 240 13.95 -7.41 -4.92
N ALA A 241 13.07 -7.00 -5.85
CA ALA A 241 12.56 -7.87 -6.91
C ALA A 241 13.69 -8.40 -7.79
N VAL A 242 14.57 -7.53 -8.25
CA VAL A 242 15.74 -7.92 -9.06
C VAL A 242 16.66 -8.86 -8.28
N GLU A 243 17.00 -8.54 -7.03
CA GLU A 243 17.89 -9.37 -6.24
C GLU A 243 17.31 -10.76 -5.98
N LEU A 244 16.03 -10.86 -5.66
CA LEU A 244 15.35 -12.15 -5.45
C LEU A 244 15.27 -12.99 -6.72
N ILE A 245 15.04 -12.38 -7.89
CA ILE A 245 15.00 -13.05 -9.18
C ILE A 245 16.36 -13.69 -9.52
N TYR A 246 17.43 -12.96 -9.33
CA TYR A 246 18.78 -13.47 -9.63
C TYR A 246 19.38 -14.37 -8.55
N ARG A 247 18.81 -14.39 -7.36
CA ARG A 247 19.26 -15.25 -6.24
C ARG A 247 18.65 -16.65 -6.30
N LYS A 248 17.58 -16.88 -7.07
CA LYS A 248 17.02 -18.22 -7.27
C LYS A 248 18.07 -19.07 -8.01
N PRO A 249 18.46 -20.24 -7.48
CA PRO A 249 19.43 -21.11 -8.13
C PRO A 249 18.90 -21.59 -9.49
N LYS A 250 19.81 -21.71 -10.48
CA LYS A 250 19.54 -22.14 -11.85
C LYS A 250 18.81 -23.49 -12.01
N THR A 251 18.69 -24.26 -10.94
CA THR A 251 18.14 -25.62 -10.94
C THR A 251 16.64 -25.66 -11.33
N GLU A 252 15.86 -24.65 -10.98
CA GLU A 252 14.45 -24.60 -11.38
C GLU A 252 14.24 -24.22 -12.86
N LYS A 253 15.21 -23.49 -13.44
CA LYS A 253 15.20 -23.16 -14.87
C LYS A 253 15.52 -24.37 -15.76
N ALA A 254 16.43 -25.23 -15.32
CA ALA A 254 16.80 -26.44 -16.07
C ALA A 254 15.65 -27.45 -16.13
N VAL A 255 14.83 -27.55 -15.08
CA VAL A 255 13.66 -28.44 -15.05
C VAL A 255 12.51 -27.87 -15.91
N ALA A 256 12.29 -26.55 -15.89
CA ALA A 256 11.28 -25.90 -16.72
C ALA A 256 11.63 -25.93 -18.21
N ASP A 257 12.89 -25.75 -18.59
CA ASP A 257 13.37 -25.87 -19.97
C ASP A 257 13.32 -27.32 -20.46
N HIS A 258 13.58 -28.30 -19.59
CA HIS A 258 13.47 -29.72 -19.95
C HIS A 258 12.02 -30.15 -20.19
N SER A 259 11.09 -29.72 -19.34
CA SER A 259 9.67 -30.00 -19.52
C SER A 259 9.08 -29.31 -20.77
N ALA A 260 9.53 -28.09 -21.09
CA ALA A 260 9.11 -27.38 -22.30
C ALA A 260 9.74 -27.96 -23.59
N GLN A 261 10.88 -28.63 -23.51
CA GLN A 261 11.47 -29.36 -24.63
C GLN A 261 10.80 -30.73 -24.83
N GLU A 262 10.47 -31.45 -23.77
CA GLU A 262 9.73 -32.71 -23.84
C GLU A 262 8.33 -32.55 -24.45
N GLU A 263 7.66 -31.41 -24.15
CA GLU A 263 6.35 -31.09 -24.71
C GLU A 263 6.41 -30.75 -26.23
N LYS A 264 7.56 -30.27 -26.71
CA LYS A 264 7.79 -29.99 -28.14
C LYS A 264 8.30 -31.21 -28.95
N GLU A 265 8.81 -32.22 -28.27
CA GLU A 265 9.32 -33.46 -28.91
C GLU A 265 8.29 -34.60 -28.95
N GLN A 266 7.05 -34.39 -28.46
CA GLN A 266 5.97 -35.39 -28.70
C GLN A 266 5.65 -35.39 -30.21
N PRO A 267 5.87 -36.48 -30.95
CA PRO A 267 5.57 -36.56 -32.36
C PRO A 267 4.07 -36.47 -32.58
N GLU A 268 3.68 -35.54 -33.46
CA GLU A 268 2.31 -35.43 -33.99
C GLU A 268 1.83 -36.82 -34.42
N GLY A 269 0.68 -37.23 -33.87
CA GLY A 269 0.11 -38.54 -34.03
C GLY A 269 0.01 -38.94 -35.50
N ILE A 270 0.49 -40.15 -35.79
CA ILE A 270 0.37 -40.84 -37.03
C ILE A 270 -1.11 -40.90 -37.41
N PRO A 271 -1.52 -40.44 -38.60
CA PRO A 271 -2.91 -40.57 -39.02
C PRO A 271 -3.23 -42.06 -39.21
N VAL A 272 -4.17 -42.56 -38.48
CA VAL A 272 -4.74 -43.91 -38.66
C VAL A 272 -5.46 -43.91 -40.02
N SER A 273 -4.90 -44.61 -40.98
CA SER A 273 -5.56 -44.91 -42.25
C SER A 273 -6.68 -45.93 -42.00
N GLU A 274 -7.92 -45.50 -42.20
CA GLU A 274 -9.06 -46.41 -42.34
C GLU A 274 -8.91 -47.23 -43.63
N HIS A 275 -8.95 -48.54 -43.50
CA HIS A 275 -9.37 -49.50 -44.50
C HIS A 275 -10.56 -50.28 -44.02
#